data_2de77c9214f64868bfc29fdcf0637fb1
#
_entry.id   2de77c9214f64868bfc29fdcf0637fb1
#
_cell.length_a   1.000
_cell.length_b   1.000
_cell.length_c   1.000
_cell.angle_alpha   90.00
_cell.angle_beta   90.00
_cell.angle_gamma   90.00
#
_symmetry.space_group_name_H-M   'P 1'
#
loop_
_entity.id
_entity.type
_entity.pdbx_description
1 polymer ?
#
loop_
_entity_poly.entity_id
_entity_poly.type
_entity_poly.pdbx_seq_one_letter_code
_entity_poly.pdbx_strand_id
1 'polypeptide(L)'
;MNRFFILTSFVLAMSTGKALGQGEKPSAGPASLFGLDNVIDVHIRIEPEEWAKLQPPKGTKMDFGVALQGLMVDAMTGGHFRSEKSTRPGLAGYLGVDHQYGKAEITIDGETVKGIGLRYKGNGTFLEYVEGDVTRRLSFKIDFNEYDDELEFRELTKVNLNNNSTDPSLMREPLSYELFREAGIHCSRVGYAKVSLTISGKVDRQPHGLYTVVEQVDKRFLKDRYGSAKGFLMKPSTFGAFRYFGEEWDEYEIGFVPKTKPSEEQKQRVIEFASLIHKSEDDAFEEKVESYRDVDQFLRFLAVNVLLTNLDSFLGGSQNHYIYLEPDSNKFQFFPWDMDISFGVFPFNGTPETRRKLSIDHPGGKGHTLIERVLNIPRHKKTYHDHLDTYLNSIFAEDKMYQQIEKVGKFVRPMVKINGPKATDGLDGVLADSPKWYEEHPLKYFVTKRRESVRRQLDGESEGHILHDPPPNWPEIIGWSIAFFSVLLLNLVGWIWGIVVGFRGSTLWGCLNIFFSPLAPAIYGFAIRRDQGFRCAIFATFCFIGWIVFVAAVVAQFS
;
A
#
# COMPACT_ATOMS: atom_id res chain seq x y z
N MET A 1 69.24 38.76 -23.25
CA MET A 1 69.02 39.44 -24.54
C MET A 1 68.08 38.59 -25.35
N ASN A 2 66.95 39.02 -25.59
CA ASN A 2 66.00 38.98 -26.67
C ASN A 2 64.54 39.06 -26.13
N ARG A 3 64.00 40.28 -26.33
CA ARG A 3 62.58 40.58 -26.10
C ARG A 3 61.82 40.16 -27.33
N PHE A 4 60.70 39.47 -27.16
CA PHE A 4 59.66 39.27 -28.18
C PHE A 4 58.42 40.10 -27.80
N PHE A 5 58.09 41.08 -28.69
CA PHE A 5 56.86 41.84 -28.70
C PHE A 5 55.75 41.01 -29.32
N ILE A 6 54.60 40.91 -28.69
CA ILE A 6 53.37 40.42 -29.31
C ILE A 6 52.42 41.64 -29.51
N LEU A 7 52.19 41.93 -30.78
CA LEU A 7 51.20 42.91 -31.22
C LEU A 7 49.79 42.36 -31.04
N THR A 8 48.95 43.08 -30.29
CA THR A 8 47.53 42.75 -30.17
C THR A 8 46.76 43.62 -31.18
N SER A 9 46.18 42.99 -32.18
CA SER A 9 45.27 43.63 -33.14
C SER A 9 43.85 43.72 -32.57
N PHE A 10 43.36 44.92 -32.35
CA PHE A 10 41.95 45.19 -32.04
C PHE A 10 41.15 45.13 -33.33
N VAL A 11 40.20 44.18 -33.46
CA VAL A 11 39.15 44.21 -34.47
C VAL A 11 37.91 44.81 -33.84
N LEU A 12 37.50 45.97 -34.32
CA LEU A 12 36.27 46.65 -33.96
C LEU A 12 35.12 46.03 -34.76
N ALA A 13 34.31 45.20 -34.17
CA ALA A 13 33.08 44.71 -34.78
C ALA A 13 31.92 45.62 -34.37
N MET A 14 31.40 46.38 -35.33
CA MET A 14 30.13 47.11 -35.19
C MET A 14 29.00 46.10 -35.12
N SER A 15 28.39 45.91 -33.97
CA SER A 15 27.15 45.16 -33.80
C SER A 15 25.95 46.08 -34.04
N THR A 16 25.21 45.80 -35.12
CA THR A 16 23.87 46.31 -35.34
C THR A 16 22.94 45.82 -34.23
N GLY A 17 22.37 46.77 -33.48
CA GLY A 17 21.43 46.47 -32.40
C GLY A 17 20.19 45.74 -32.91
N LYS A 18 20.06 44.46 -32.56
CA LYS A 18 18.77 43.79 -32.51
C LYS A 18 18.17 44.07 -31.14
N ALA A 19 16.93 44.52 -31.13
CA ALA A 19 16.15 44.72 -29.92
C ALA A 19 16.17 43.44 -29.07
N LEU A 20 16.55 43.58 -27.82
CA LEU A 20 16.44 42.52 -26.80
C LEU A 20 14.96 42.16 -26.64
N GLY A 21 14.55 41.06 -27.24
CA GLY A 21 13.31 40.37 -26.88
C GLY A 21 13.34 40.02 -25.40
N GLN A 22 12.19 40.11 -24.75
CA GLN A 22 11.98 39.73 -23.37
C GLN A 22 12.66 38.40 -23.13
N GLY A 23 13.63 38.35 -22.20
CA GLY A 23 14.36 37.14 -21.88
C GLY A 23 13.39 36.06 -21.39
N GLU A 24 13.31 34.97 -22.13
CA GLU A 24 12.73 33.73 -21.62
C GLU A 24 13.44 33.40 -20.32
N LYS A 25 12.69 33.35 -19.21
CA LYS A 25 13.19 32.78 -17.97
C LYS A 25 13.67 31.36 -18.30
N PRO A 26 14.88 30.95 -17.86
CA PRO A 26 15.30 29.57 -18.05
C PRO A 26 14.19 28.65 -17.55
N SER A 27 13.75 27.68 -18.36
CA SER A 27 12.70 26.77 -17.98
C SER A 27 13.12 26.07 -16.70
N ALA A 28 12.26 26.13 -15.67
CA ALA A 28 12.54 25.47 -14.41
C ALA A 28 12.59 23.96 -14.65
N GLY A 29 13.65 23.30 -14.22
CA GLY A 29 13.79 21.84 -14.36
C GLY A 29 12.81 21.07 -13.45
N PRO A 30 12.79 19.71 -13.54
CA PRO A 30 11.83 18.87 -12.80
C PRO A 30 11.89 19.05 -11.28
N ALA A 31 13.06 19.39 -10.75
CA ALA A 31 13.24 19.62 -9.31
C ALA A 31 12.35 20.74 -8.75
N SER A 32 11.93 21.70 -9.58
CA SER A 32 11.08 22.82 -9.15
C SER A 32 9.65 22.44 -8.76
N LEU A 33 9.22 21.22 -9.09
CA LEU A 33 7.89 20.69 -8.70
C LEU A 33 7.89 20.02 -7.33
N PHE A 34 9.06 19.76 -6.75
CA PHE A 34 9.22 18.94 -5.56
C PHE A 34 9.93 19.70 -4.44
N GLY A 35 9.84 19.19 -3.22
CA GLY A 35 10.46 19.74 -2.02
C GLY A 35 9.47 19.77 -0.85
N LEU A 36 9.95 19.50 0.35
CA LEU A 36 9.11 19.50 1.57
C LEU A 36 8.66 20.90 2.00
N ASP A 37 9.27 21.92 1.44
CA ASP A 37 8.98 23.34 1.65
C ASP A 37 8.60 24.06 0.32
N ASN A 38 8.17 23.28 -0.66
CA ASN A 38 7.69 23.78 -1.93
C ASN A 38 6.20 23.48 -2.13
N VAL A 39 5.44 24.45 -2.62
CA VAL A 39 4.03 24.29 -3.02
C VAL A 39 3.83 24.96 -4.37
N ILE A 40 3.33 24.20 -5.33
CA ILE A 40 2.99 24.69 -6.66
C ILE A 40 1.49 24.99 -6.76
N ASP A 41 1.11 25.97 -7.57
CA ASP A 41 -0.28 26.22 -7.92
C ASP A 41 -0.64 25.44 -9.19
N VAL A 42 -1.65 24.57 -9.08
CA VAL A 42 -2.13 23.71 -10.18
C VAL A 42 -3.57 24.06 -10.51
N HIS A 43 -3.81 24.44 -11.76
CA HIS A 43 -5.15 24.62 -12.28
C HIS A 43 -5.41 23.61 -13.41
N ILE A 44 -6.43 22.78 -13.24
CA ILE A 44 -6.87 21.78 -14.22
C ILE A 44 -8.13 22.32 -14.89
N ARG A 45 -8.13 22.37 -16.24
CA ARG A 45 -9.30 22.69 -17.06
C ARG A 45 -9.63 21.49 -17.94
N ILE A 46 -10.90 21.07 -17.91
CA ILE A 46 -11.38 19.91 -18.67
C ILE A 46 -12.79 20.19 -19.23
N GLU A 47 -13.06 19.71 -20.44
CA GLU A 47 -14.38 19.79 -21.04
C GLU A 47 -15.34 18.74 -20.45
N PRO A 48 -16.66 18.99 -20.40
CA PRO A 48 -17.64 18.08 -19.78
C PRO A 48 -17.63 16.66 -20.34
N GLU A 49 -17.41 16.53 -21.64
CA GLU A 49 -17.37 15.22 -22.33
C GLU A 49 -16.11 14.43 -21.93
N GLU A 50 -14.98 15.12 -21.78
CA GLU A 50 -13.73 14.54 -21.34
C GLU A 50 -13.77 14.17 -19.84
N TRP A 51 -14.38 15.05 -19.02
CA TRP A 51 -14.63 14.75 -17.59
C TRP A 51 -15.52 13.52 -17.41
N ALA A 52 -16.50 13.33 -18.28
CA ALA A 52 -17.39 12.16 -18.23
C ALA A 52 -16.64 10.84 -18.45
N LYS A 53 -15.55 10.82 -19.21
CA LYS A 53 -14.70 9.64 -19.43
C LYS A 53 -13.99 9.18 -18.13
N LEU A 54 -13.66 10.12 -17.24
CA LEU A 54 -13.01 9.79 -15.97
C LEU A 54 -13.95 9.05 -15.01
N GLN A 55 -15.26 9.23 -15.19
CA GLN A 55 -16.25 8.73 -14.25
C GLN A 55 -16.46 7.22 -14.44
N PRO A 56 -16.60 6.44 -13.36
CA PRO A 56 -17.02 5.04 -13.49
C PRO A 56 -18.42 4.96 -14.12
N PRO A 57 -18.77 3.80 -14.69
CA PRO A 57 -20.12 3.58 -15.20
C PRO A 57 -21.19 3.90 -14.15
N LYS A 58 -22.31 4.50 -14.57
CA LYS A 58 -23.41 4.85 -13.67
C LYS A 58 -23.88 3.66 -12.85
N GLY A 59 -24.09 3.89 -11.56
CA GLY A 59 -24.54 2.86 -10.64
C GLY A 59 -23.46 1.86 -10.22
N THR A 60 -22.19 2.11 -10.55
CA THR A 60 -21.08 1.29 -10.06
C THR A 60 -21.05 1.36 -8.53
N LYS A 61 -21.23 0.22 -7.89
CA LYS A 61 -21.05 0.05 -6.45
C LYS A 61 -19.66 -0.49 -6.19
N MET A 62 -18.84 0.32 -5.56
CA MET A 62 -17.51 -0.09 -5.11
C MET A 62 -17.63 -0.67 -3.70
N ASP A 63 -17.46 -1.97 -3.59
CA ASP A 63 -17.46 -2.68 -2.32
C ASP A 63 -16.07 -3.23 -2.04
N PHE A 64 -15.37 -2.56 -1.13
CA PHE A 64 -14.01 -2.95 -0.73
C PHE A 64 -14.00 -4.35 -0.09
N GLY A 65 -15.00 -4.68 0.71
CA GLY A 65 -15.08 -5.99 1.36
C GLY A 65 -15.20 -7.12 0.35
N VAL A 66 -16.07 -6.95 -0.65
CA VAL A 66 -16.24 -7.93 -1.75
C VAL A 66 -14.96 -8.02 -2.60
N ALA A 67 -14.34 -6.88 -2.91
CA ALA A 67 -13.10 -6.84 -3.67
C ALA A 67 -11.94 -7.53 -2.93
N LEU A 68 -11.81 -7.26 -1.63
CA LEU A 68 -10.80 -7.88 -0.77
C LEU A 68 -11.05 -9.40 -0.64
N GLN A 69 -12.30 -9.80 -0.47
CA GLN A 69 -12.67 -11.23 -0.41
C GLN A 69 -12.28 -11.96 -1.71
N GLY A 70 -12.57 -11.38 -2.88
CA GLY A 70 -12.18 -11.97 -4.17
C GLY A 70 -10.67 -12.12 -4.28
N LEU A 71 -9.91 -11.07 -3.91
CA LEU A 71 -8.45 -11.12 -3.91
C LEU A 71 -7.89 -12.17 -2.94
N MET A 72 -8.50 -12.32 -1.76
CA MET A 72 -8.10 -13.33 -0.77
C MET A 72 -8.40 -14.76 -1.27
N VAL A 73 -9.56 -14.97 -1.88
CA VAL A 73 -9.90 -16.28 -2.48
C VAL A 73 -8.87 -16.66 -3.53
N ASP A 74 -8.51 -15.75 -4.44
CA ASP A 74 -7.48 -16.01 -5.44
C ASP A 74 -6.11 -16.30 -4.82
N ALA A 75 -5.74 -15.57 -3.78
CA ALA A 75 -4.49 -15.82 -3.06
C ALA A 75 -4.44 -17.24 -2.47
N MET A 76 -5.59 -17.75 -1.99
CA MET A 76 -5.72 -19.07 -1.39
C MET A 76 -5.81 -20.20 -2.41
N THR A 77 -6.50 -19.97 -3.52
CA THR A 77 -6.77 -21.01 -4.52
C THR A 77 -5.72 -21.07 -5.63
N GLY A 78 -4.73 -20.17 -5.61
CA GLY A 78 -3.78 -20.02 -6.70
C GLY A 78 -4.40 -19.39 -7.95
N GLY A 79 -5.50 -18.64 -7.78
CA GLY A 79 -6.18 -17.96 -8.87
C GLY A 79 -5.34 -16.87 -9.53
N HIS A 80 -5.81 -16.39 -10.67
CA HIS A 80 -5.05 -15.49 -11.55
C HIS A 80 -5.10 -14.02 -11.14
N PHE A 81 -5.63 -13.66 -9.97
CA PHE A 81 -5.76 -12.28 -9.49
C PHE A 81 -6.44 -11.33 -10.49
N ARG A 82 -7.32 -11.86 -11.32
CA ARG A 82 -8.14 -11.11 -12.29
C ARG A 82 -9.61 -11.23 -11.94
N SER A 83 -10.29 -10.10 -12.08
CA SER A 83 -11.75 -10.05 -12.01
C SER A 83 -12.32 -9.88 -13.42
N GLU A 84 -13.49 -10.48 -13.70
CA GLU A 84 -14.22 -10.23 -14.95
C GLU A 84 -14.73 -8.79 -15.08
N LYS A 85 -14.69 -8.02 -13.99
CA LYS A 85 -15.24 -6.66 -13.93
C LYS A 85 -14.29 -5.58 -14.46
N SER A 86 -13.00 -5.88 -14.62
CA SER A 86 -11.99 -4.90 -15.01
C SER A 86 -10.82 -5.57 -15.72
N THR A 87 -10.13 -4.84 -16.57
CA THR A 87 -8.90 -5.28 -17.22
C THR A 87 -7.67 -5.23 -16.28
N ARG A 88 -7.82 -4.60 -15.11
CA ARG A 88 -6.74 -4.42 -14.14
C ARG A 88 -6.62 -5.66 -13.24
N PRO A 89 -5.39 -6.10 -12.91
CA PRO A 89 -5.19 -7.18 -11.94
C PRO A 89 -5.26 -6.69 -10.49
N GLY A 90 -5.36 -7.64 -9.57
CA GLY A 90 -5.34 -7.41 -8.13
C GLY A 90 -6.56 -6.64 -7.63
N LEU A 91 -6.43 -5.97 -6.47
CA LEU A 91 -7.52 -5.25 -5.81
C LEU A 91 -8.25 -4.27 -6.75
N ALA A 92 -7.51 -3.59 -7.63
CA ALA A 92 -8.07 -2.69 -8.61
C ALA A 92 -9.07 -3.36 -9.55
N GLY A 93 -8.77 -4.58 -9.99
CA GLY A 93 -9.66 -5.38 -10.83
C GLY A 93 -10.93 -5.76 -10.09
N TYR A 94 -10.82 -6.22 -8.85
CA TYR A 94 -11.98 -6.60 -8.04
C TYR A 94 -12.89 -5.44 -7.66
N LEU A 95 -12.36 -4.21 -7.58
CA LEU A 95 -13.19 -3.00 -7.45
C LEU A 95 -14.02 -2.71 -8.71
N GLY A 96 -13.65 -3.29 -9.84
CA GLY A 96 -14.40 -3.20 -11.09
C GLY A 96 -14.32 -1.84 -11.78
N VAL A 97 -13.24 -1.08 -11.57
CA VAL A 97 -13.07 0.25 -12.16
C VAL A 97 -11.76 0.33 -12.95
N ASP A 98 -11.91 0.59 -14.25
CA ASP A 98 -10.81 0.98 -15.13
C ASP A 98 -10.74 2.51 -15.22
N HIS A 99 -9.65 3.10 -14.74
CA HIS A 99 -9.47 4.55 -14.79
C HIS A 99 -9.13 4.99 -16.22
N GLN A 100 -10.11 5.59 -16.89
CA GLN A 100 -9.96 6.12 -18.25
C GLN A 100 -9.34 7.52 -18.22
N TYR A 101 -8.55 7.85 -19.27
CA TYR A 101 -8.03 9.19 -19.48
C TYR A 101 -9.06 10.07 -20.19
N GLY A 102 -9.19 11.31 -19.72
CA GLY A 102 -9.82 12.42 -20.43
C GLY A 102 -8.77 13.44 -20.84
N LYS A 103 -8.96 14.07 -21.99
CA LYS A 103 -8.08 15.13 -22.48
C LYS A 103 -8.32 16.43 -21.74
N ALA A 104 -7.27 17.01 -21.15
CA ALA A 104 -7.37 18.22 -20.35
C ALA A 104 -6.26 19.23 -20.67
N GLU A 105 -6.39 20.41 -20.06
CA GLU A 105 -5.36 21.44 -20.00
C GLU A 105 -4.94 21.59 -18.52
N ILE A 106 -3.66 21.79 -18.28
CA ILE A 106 -3.13 22.04 -16.94
C ILE A 106 -2.26 23.30 -16.96
N THR A 107 -2.41 24.13 -15.93
CA THR A 107 -1.53 25.27 -15.67
C THR A 107 -0.81 25.01 -14.34
N ILE A 108 0.52 25.04 -14.36
CA ILE A 108 1.38 24.85 -13.17
C ILE A 108 2.25 26.10 -13.03
N ASP A 109 2.09 26.84 -11.92
CA ASP A 109 2.80 28.09 -11.64
C ASP A 109 2.76 29.10 -12.80
N GLY A 110 1.63 29.15 -13.50
CA GLY A 110 1.39 30.04 -14.64
C GLY A 110 1.82 29.50 -16.01
N GLU A 111 2.51 28.37 -16.07
CA GLU A 111 2.84 27.69 -17.33
C GLU A 111 1.73 26.72 -17.73
N THR A 112 1.17 26.87 -18.93
CA THR A 112 0.03 26.08 -19.40
C THR A 112 0.45 25.04 -20.43
N VAL A 113 0.04 23.79 -20.20
CA VAL A 113 0.18 22.66 -21.11
C VAL A 113 -1.20 22.16 -21.52
N LYS A 114 -1.43 22.04 -22.83
CA LYS A 114 -2.70 21.59 -23.40
C LYS A 114 -2.58 20.17 -23.93
N GLY A 115 -3.70 19.44 -23.90
CA GLY A 115 -3.76 18.12 -24.49
C GLY A 115 -3.16 17.02 -23.62
N ILE A 116 -3.04 17.26 -22.32
CA ILE A 116 -2.58 16.26 -21.37
C ILE A 116 -3.67 15.22 -21.09
N GLY A 117 -3.27 14.01 -20.70
CA GLY A 117 -4.14 12.99 -20.14
C GLY A 117 -4.37 13.23 -18.65
N LEU A 118 -5.63 13.32 -18.25
CA LEU A 118 -6.04 13.35 -16.84
C LEU A 118 -6.86 12.12 -16.52
N ARG A 119 -6.57 11.44 -15.41
CA ARG A 119 -7.43 10.37 -14.89
C ARG A 119 -7.38 10.29 -13.38
N TYR A 120 -8.36 9.63 -12.80
CA TYR A 120 -8.28 9.24 -11.40
C TYR A 120 -7.21 8.16 -11.20
N LYS A 121 -6.76 8.01 -9.95
CA LYS A 121 -5.82 6.96 -9.52
C LYS A 121 -6.16 6.47 -8.11
N GLY A 122 -5.51 5.39 -7.72
CA GLY A 122 -5.68 4.75 -6.42
C GLY A 122 -6.78 3.68 -6.45
N ASN A 123 -6.77 2.84 -5.44
CA ASN A 123 -7.77 1.80 -5.20
C ASN A 123 -8.60 2.16 -3.96
N GLY A 124 -7.99 2.16 -2.77
CA GLY A 124 -8.64 2.52 -1.52
C GLY A 124 -9.19 3.94 -1.52
N THR A 125 -8.40 4.91 -1.99
CA THR A 125 -8.81 6.33 -2.03
C THR A 125 -9.96 6.59 -3.00
N PHE A 126 -10.13 5.73 -4.03
CA PHE A 126 -11.22 5.84 -4.97
C PHE A 126 -12.57 5.38 -4.41
N LEU A 127 -12.58 4.67 -3.27
CA LEU A 127 -13.81 4.33 -2.54
C LEU A 127 -14.57 5.56 -2.02
N GLU A 128 -13.91 6.69 -1.93
CA GLU A 128 -14.55 7.98 -1.59
C GLU A 128 -15.33 8.60 -2.75
N TYR A 129 -15.28 8.00 -3.94
CA TYR A 129 -16.02 8.48 -5.10
C TYR A 129 -17.53 8.54 -4.81
N VAL A 130 -18.14 9.66 -5.18
CA VAL A 130 -19.59 9.86 -5.14
C VAL A 130 -20.03 10.33 -6.52
N GLU A 131 -20.99 9.62 -7.11
CA GLU A 131 -21.48 9.94 -8.46
C GLU A 131 -22.04 11.37 -8.51
N GLY A 132 -21.52 12.16 -9.45
CA GLY A 132 -21.94 13.55 -9.67
C GLY A 132 -21.34 14.60 -8.71
N ASP A 133 -20.62 14.17 -7.66
CA ASP A 133 -19.96 15.09 -6.74
C ASP A 133 -18.58 15.53 -7.25
N VAL A 134 -18.55 16.62 -8.01
CA VAL A 134 -17.30 17.20 -8.53
C VAL A 134 -16.44 17.87 -7.44
N THR A 135 -16.93 17.96 -6.21
CA THR A 135 -16.18 18.55 -5.09
C THR A 135 -15.35 17.51 -4.35
N ARG A 136 -15.61 16.22 -4.60
CA ARG A 136 -14.83 15.13 -3.98
C ARG A 136 -13.39 15.18 -4.42
N ARG A 137 -12.53 15.28 -3.44
CA ARG A 137 -11.09 15.32 -3.64
C ARG A 137 -10.56 13.90 -3.81
N LEU A 138 -10.43 13.45 -5.07
CA LEU A 138 -9.83 12.17 -5.43
C LEU A 138 -8.41 12.37 -5.96
N SER A 139 -7.57 11.33 -5.89
CA SER A 139 -6.22 11.38 -6.44
C SER A 139 -6.25 11.40 -7.97
N PHE A 140 -5.38 12.23 -8.58
CA PHE A 140 -5.24 12.31 -10.02
C PHE A 140 -3.87 11.79 -10.49
N LYS A 141 -3.87 11.23 -11.70
CA LYS A 141 -2.67 11.05 -12.50
C LYS A 141 -2.73 11.97 -13.69
N ILE A 142 -1.67 12.75 -13.86
CA ILE A 142 -1.43 13.61 -15.00
C ILE A 142 -0.43 12.89 -15.88
N ASP A 143 -0.75 12.76 -17.15
CA ASP A 143 0.07 12.15 -18.18
C ASP A 143 0.26 13.18 -19.29
N PHE A 144 1.45 13.79 -19.35
CA PHE A 144 1.70 14.83 -20.33
C PHE A 144 1.74 14.26 -21.74
N ASN A 145 2.22 13.05 -21.90
CA ASN A 145 2.40 12.40 -23.20
C ASN A 145 1.35 11.32 -23.56
N GLU A 146 0.19 11.34 -22.94
CA GLU A 146 -0.90 10.38 -23.24
C GLU A 146 -1.42 10.49 -24.69
N TYR A 147 -1.44 11.71 -25.24
CA TYR A 147 -1.98 12.01 -26.57
C TYR A 147 -0.95 12.57 -27.55
N ASP A 148 0.27 12.82 -27.09
CA ASP A 148 1.40 13.31 -27.87
C ASP A 148 2.70 12.84 -27.22
N ASP A 149 3.35 11.85 -27.83
CA ASP A 149 4.53 11.17 -27.28
C ASP A 149 5.72 12.12 -27.01
N GLU A 150 5.78 13.28 -27.67
CA GLU A 150 6.85 14.26 -27.50
C GLU A 150 6.55 15.29 -26.40
N LEU A 151 5.34 15.30 -25.85
CA LEU A 151 4.93 16.30 -24.86
C LEU A 151 5.49 15.96 -23.48
N GLU A 152 6.28 16.86 -22.94
CA GLU A 152 6.84 16.79 -21.59
C GLU A 152 6.61 18.13 -20.86
N PHE A 153 6.54 18.10 -19.55
CA PHE A 153 6.56 19.28 -18.72
C PHE A 153 7.75 19.26 -17.78
N ARG A 154 8.67 20.20 -17.93
CA ARG A 154 9.91 20.27 -17.14
C ARG A 154 10.61 18.90 -17.09
N GLU A 155 10.78 18.27 -18.26
CA GLU A 155 11.39 16.94 -18.45
C GLU A 155 10.62 15.77 -17.82
N LEU A 156 9.40 15.95 -17.37
CA LEU A 156 8.55 14.89 -16.84
C LEU A 156 7.46 14.54 -17.85
N THR A 157 7.21 13.25 -18.03
CA THR A 157 6.08 12.73 -18.80
C THR A 157 4.85 12.53 -17.94
N LYS A 158 5.02 12.30 -16.62
CA LYS A 158 3.92 12.00 -15.71
C LYS A 158 4.16 12.54 -14.31
N VAL A 159 3.06 12.91 -13.64
CA VAL A 159 3.07 13.33 -12.23
C VAL A 159 1.79 12.83 -11.54
N ASN A 160 1.88 12.51 -10.25
CA ASN A 160 0.72 12.11 -9.45
C ASN A 160 0.35 13.21 -8.47
N LEU A 161 -0.94 13.44 -8.32
CA LEU A 161 -1.52 14.28 -7.27
C LEU A 161 -2.28 13.37 -6.30
N ASN A 162 -1.67 13.08 -5.15
CA ASN A 162 -2.26 12.23 -4.13
C ASN A 162 -3.12 13.08 -3.19
N ASN A 163 -4.38 12.68 -3.00
CA ASN A 163 -5.33 13.40 -2.14
C ASN A 163 -5.08 13.19 -0.64
N ASN A 164 -4.25 12.19 -0.27
CA ASN A 164 -3.92 11.83 1.11
C ASN A 164 -5.18 11.64 1.99
N SER A 165 -6.15 10.88 1.49
CA SER A 165 -7.39 10.61 2.25
C SER A 165 -7.13 9.86 3.55
N THR A 166 -6.10 9.01 3.57
CA THR A 166 -5.66 8.22 4.72
C THR A 166 -4.66 8.96 5.62
N ASP A 167 -4.05 10.04 5.11
CA ASP A 167 -3.20 10.95 5.90
C ASP A 167 -3.66 12.40 5.78
N PRO A 168 -4.65 12.84 6.56
CA PRO A 168 -5.15 14.21 6.51
C PRO A 168 -4.10 15.27 6.87
N SER A 169 -2.97 14.87 7.47
CA SER A 169 -1.84 15.76 7.73
C SER A 169 -1.00 16.09 6.50
N LEU A 170 -1.03 15.26 5.47
CA LEU A 170 -0.17 15.31 4.27
C LEU A 170 1.33 15.24 4.61
N MET A 171 1.71 14.63 5.74
CA MET A 171 3.11 14.63 6.22
C MET A 171 3.79 13.27 6.08
N ARG A 172 3.04 12.14 6.23
CA ARG A 172 3.64 10.81 6.30
C ARG A 172 4.33 10.42 5.01
N GLU A 173 3.67 10.58 3.88
CA GLU A 173 4.24 10.22 2.58
C GLU A 173 5.50 11.04 2.27
N PRO A 174 5.51 12.38 2.36
CA PRO A 174 6.71 13.17 2.13
C PRO A 174 7.88 12.86 3.07
N LEU A 175 7.62 12.70 4.37
CA LEU A 175 8.66 12.35 5.35
C LEU A 175 9.24 10.95 5.10
N SER A 176 8.41 10.00 4.68
CA SER A 176 8.88 8.65 4.35
C SER A 176 9.81 8.65 3.15
N TYR A 177 9.45 9.32 2.06
CA TYR A 177 10.32 9.41 0.88
C TYR A 177 11.65 10.12 1.20
N GLU A 178 11.65 11.10 2.11
CA GLU A 178 12.88 11.74 2.56
C GLU A 178 13.82 10.75 3.26
N LEU A 179 13.28 9.92 4.17
CA LEU A 179 14.06 8.89 4.86
C LEU A 179 14.64 7.87 3.88
N PHE A 180 13.88 7.41 2.88
CA PHE A 180 14.41 6.53 1.84
C PHE A 180 15.55 7.18 1.05
N ARG A 181 15.39 8.46 0.69
CA ARG A 181 16.42 9.21 -0.05
C ARG A 181 17.70 9.37 0.78
N GLU A 182 17.56 9.72 2.05
CA GLU A 182 18.71 9.85 2.97
C GLU A 182 19.39 8.50 3.25
N ALA A 183 18.63 7.38 3.20
CA ALA A 183 19.18 6.03 3.26
C ALA A 183 19.87 5.59 1.95
N GLY A 184 19.94 6.46 0.92
CA GLY A 184 20.52 6.16 -0.38
C GLY A 184 19.67 5.23 -1.24
N ILE A 185 18.35 5.17 -1.02
CA ILE A 185 17.41 4.43 -1.85
C ILE A 185 16.81 5.37 -2.88
N HIS A 186 16.87 4.99 -4.14
CA HIS A 186 16.17 5.70 -5.19
C HIS A 186 14.66 5.64 -4.95
N CYS A 187 14.03 6.81 -4.87
CA CYS A 187 12.60 6.94 -4.62
C CYS A 187 12.02 8.17 -5.33
N SER A 188 10.71 8.27 -5.36
CA SER A 188 10.00 9.41 -5.93
C SER A 188 10.38 10.71 -5.20
N ARG A 189 10.56 11.79 -5.95
CA ARG A 189 10.56 13.15 -5.41
C ARG A 189 9.13 13.52 -5.05
N VAL A 190 8.96 14.34 -4.02
CA VAL A 190 7.66 14.76 -3.52
C VAL A 190 7.63 16.25 -3.24
N GLY A 191 6.44 16.84 -3.32
CA GLY A 191 6.16 18.24 -3.01
C GLY A 191 4.69 18.42 -2.71
N TYR A 192 4.20 19.66 -2.75
CA TYR A 192 2.81 19.98 -2.50
C TYR A 192 2.21 20.78 -3.65
N ALA A 193 0.90 20.61 -3.89
CA ALA A 193 0.15 21.37 -4.87
C ALA A 193 -1.16 21.90 -4.29
N LYS A 194 -1.46 23.17 -4.51
CA LYS A 194 -2.82 23.70 -4.39
C LYS A 194 -3.53 23.49 -5.71
N VAL A 195 -4.55 22.66 -5.71
CA VAL A 195 -5.26 22.26 -6.93
C VAL A 195 -6.59 23.01 -7.02
N SER A 196 -6.86 23.59 -8.19
CA SER A 196 -8.16 24.13 -8.60
C SER A 196 -8.64 23.46 -9.88
N LEU A 197 -9.96 23.33 -10.03
CA LEU A 197 -10.60 22.63 -11.12
C LEU A 197 -11.60 23.54 -11.85
N THR A 198 -11.54 23.55 -13.18
CA THR A 198 -12.58 24.08 -14.06
C THR A 198 -13.14 22.94 -14.92
N ILE A 199 -14.44 22.71 -14.85
CA ILE A 199 -15.17 21.89 -15.82
C ILE A 199 -16.07 22.86 -16.57
N SER A 200 -15.82 23.04 -17.87
CA SER A 200 -16.50 24.06 -18.69
C SER A 200 -18.03 23.99 -18.54
N GLY A 201 -18.65 25.09 -18.22
CA GLY A 201 -20.11 25.19 -18.02
C GLY A 201 -20.65 24.54 -16.74
N LYS A 202 -19.80 23.96 -15.87
CA LYS A 202 -20.23 23.36 -14.59
C LYS A 202 -19.61 24.05 -13.38
N VAL A 203 -18.29 24.14 -13.33
CA VAL A 203 -17.55 24.80 -12.24
C VAL A 203 -16.38 25.58 -12.83
N ASP A 204 -16.05 26.73 -12.24
CA ASP A 204 -14.91 27.53 -12.65
C ASP A 204 -13.96 27.81 -11.48
N ARG A 205 -12.68 27.49 -11.65
CA ARG A 205 -11.59 27.67 -10.66
C ARG A 205 -11.97 27.25 -9.24
N GLN A 206 -12.79 26.19 -9.13
CA GLN A 206 -13.17 25.68 -7.82
C GLN A 206 -11.95 25.16 -7.08
N PRO A 207 -11.66 25.62 -5.85
CA PRO A 207 -10.62 25.04 -5.02
C PRO A 207 -10.88 23.54 -4.80
N HIS A 208 -9.94 22.70 -5.20
CA HIS A 208 -10.08 21.25 -5.10
C HIS A 208 -9.30 20.66 -3.91
N GLY A 209 -8.30 21.38 -3.43
CA GLY A 209 -7.60 21.07 -2.19
C GLY A 209 -6.08 21.15 -2.28
N LEU A 210 -5.44 20.82 -1.16
CA LEU A 210 -4.00 20.59 -1.05
C LEU A 210 -3.71 19.10 -1.30
N TYR A 211 -2.75 18.82 -2.17
CA TYR A 211 -2.32 17.50 -2.60
C TYR A 211 -0.84 17.29 -2.34
N THR A 212 -0.42 16.06 -2.16
CA THR A 212 0.98 15.68 -2.33
C THR A 212 1.27 15.43 -3.81
N VAL A 213 2.30 16.09 -4.34
CA VAL A 213 2.82 15.84 -5.69
C VAL A 213 3.85 14.75 -5.62
N VAL A 214 3.67 13.66 -6.35
CA VAL A 214 4.57 12.51 -6.33
C VAL A 214 5.07 12.20 -7.72
N GLU A 215 6.41 12.16 -7.88
CA GLU A 215 7.06 11.76 -9.12
C GLU A 215 6.64 10.35 -9.53
N GLN A 216 6.33 10.15 -10.80
CA GLN A 216 6.03 8.81 -11.31
C GLN A 216 7.31 7.99 -11.45
N VAL A 217 7.29 6.76 -10.93
CA VAL A 217 8.33 5.76 -11.25
C VAL A 217 8.03 5.22 -12.64
N ASP A 218 8.80 5.68 -13.62
CA ASP A 218 8.67 5.35 -15.04
C ASP A 218 10.03 5.40 -15.76
N LYS A 219 10.04 5.41 -17.08
CA LYS A 219 11.27 5.47 -17.89
C LYS A 219 12.10 6.74 -17.62
N ARG A 220 11.47 7.88 -17.33
CA ARG A 220 12.19 9.14 -17.00
C ARG A 220 12.88 9.02 -15.65
N PHE A 221 12.16 8.50 -14.64
CA PHE A 221 12.72 8.19 -13.34
C PHE A 221 13.94 7.28 -13.46
N LEU A 222 13.85 6.19 -14.24
CA LEU A 222 14.95 5.26 -14.44
C LEU A 222 16.14 5.91 -15.14
N LYS A 223 15.89 6.70 -16.19
CA LYS A 223 16.93 7.42 -16.93
C LYS A 223 17.68 8.42 -16.02
N ASP A 224 16.96 9.12 -15.15
CA ASP A 224 17.54 10.10 -14.22
C ASP A 224 18.43 9.43 -13.16
N ARG A 225 18.05 8.25 -12.65
CA ARG A 225 18.77 7.55 -11.55
C ARG A 225 19.82 6.55 -12.03
N TYR A 226 19.61 5.93 -13.19
CA TYR A 226 20.47 4.86 -13.73
C TYR A 226 21.09 5.20 -15.08
N GLY A 227 20.85 6.40 -15.63
CA GLY A 227 21.33 6.78 -16.95
C GLY A 227 20.64 6.03 -18.12
N SER A 228 19.84 5.02 -17.83
CA SER A 228 19.19 4.15 -18.81
C SER A 228 17.79 3.72 -18.35
N ALA A 229 16.88 3.56 -19.30
CA ALA A 229 15.55 2.97 -19.06
C ALA A 229 15.39 1.56 -19.70
N LYS A 230 16.50 0.89 -20.03
CA LYS A 230 16.48 -0.41 -20.71
C LYS A 230 16.20 -1.58 -19.77
N GLY A 231 16.23 -1.37 -18.46
CA GLY A 231 15.91 -2.38 -17.47
C GLY A 231 14.42 -2.70 -17.42
N PHE A 232 14.09 -3.75 -16.68
CA PHE A 232 12.71 -4.21 -16.54
C PHE A 232 12.10 -3.70 -15.25
N LEU A 233 11.13 -2.80 -15.36
CA LEU A 233 10.37 -2.23 -14.24
C LEU A 233 9.03 -2.95 -14.09
N MET A 234 8.73 -3.37 -12.86
CA MET A 234 7.51 -4.07 -12.47
C MET A 234 6.86 -3.41 -11.25
N LYS A 235 5.55 -3.52 -11.12
CA LYS A 235 4.83 -3.14 -9.91
C LYS A 235 3.98 -4.32 -9.43
N PRO A 236 4.30 -4.97 -8.29
CA PRO A 236 3.51 -6.06 -7.76
C PRO A 236 2.05 -5.66 -7.54
N SER A 237 1.13 -6.55 -7.90
CA SER A 237 -0.31 -6.38 -7.74
C SER A 237 -0.95 -7.47 -6.89
N THR A 238 -0.18 -8.47 -6.45
CA THR A 238 -0.62 -9.64 -5.69
C THR A 238 0.03 -9.68 -4.33
N PHE A 239 -0.51 -10.51 -3.43
CA PHE A 239 0.13 -10.81 -2.15
C PHE A 239 1.32 -11.76 -2.33
N GLY A 240 2.30 -11.62 -1.45
CA GLY A 240 3.49 -12.45 -1.42
C GLY A 240 4.67 -11.84 -2.18
N ALA A 241 5.77 -11.65 -1.46
CA ALA A 241 6.99 -11.07 -2.02
C ALA A 241 7.65 -12.05 -2.99
N PHE A 242 7.72 -11.67 -4.25
CA PHE A 242 8.39 -12.43 -5.29
C PHE A 242 7.89 -13.88 -5.39
N ARG A 243 6.58 -14.07 -5.39
CA ARG A 243 5.94 -15.39 -5.40
C ARG A 243 6.36 -16.19 -6.64
N TYR A 244 6.56 -17.51 -6.46
CA TYR A 244 6.79 -18.43 -7.56
C TYR A 244 5.47 -18.91 -8.14
N PHE A 245 5.24 -18.67 -9.43
CA PHE A 245 4.02 -19.04 -10.18
C PHE A 245 4.24 -20.20 -11.16
N GLY A 246 5.42 -20.82 -11.22
CA GLY A 246 5.77 -21.85 -12.18
C GLY A 246 6.80 -21.36 -13.18
N GLU A 247 6.95 -22.10 -14.28
CA GLU A 247 7.99 -21.84 -15.29
C GLU A 247 7.49 -20.92 -16.44
N GLU A 248 6.19 -20.65 -16.52
CA GLU A 248 5.58 -19.86 -17.59
C GLU A 248 5.42 -18.40 -17.21
N TRP A 249 5.69 -17.50 -18.14
CA TRP A 249 5.68 -16.05 -17.89
C TRP A 249 4.30 -15.46 -17.63
N ASP A 250 3.24 -16.01 -18.23
CA ASP A 250 1.91 -15.41 -18.25
C ASP A 250 1.37 -15.11 -16.84
N GLU A 251 1.64 -15.98 -15.88
CA GLU A 251 1.24 -15.79 -14.48
C GLU A 251 2.03 -14.67 -13.78
N TYR A 252 3.30 -14.51 -14.14
CA TYR A 252 4.14 -13.44 -13.59
C TYR A 252 3.74 -12.07 -14.13
N GLU A 253 3.28 -11.97 -15.37
CA GLU A 253 2.81 -10.72 -15.95
C GLU A 253 1.62 -10.14 -15.19
N ILE A 254 0.73 -11.00 -14.70
CA ILE A 254 -0.42 -10.62 -13.86
C ILE A 254 0.07 -10.21 -12.46
N GLY A 255 0.93 -11.02 -11.85
CA GLY A 255 1.43 -10.82 -10.49
C GLY A 255 2.31 -9.59 -10.34
N PHE A 256 3.14 -9.31 -11.34
CA PHE A 256 4.16 -8.24 -11.28
C PHE A 256 3.88 -7.03 -12.16
N VAL A 257 2.83 -7.01 -12.92
CA VAL A 257 2.38 -5.89 -13.79
C VAL A 257 3.53 -5.09 -14.40
N PRO A 258 4.03 -5.47 -15.59
CA PRO A 258 5.10 -4.77 -16.30
C PRO A 258 4.82 -3.28 -16.48
N LYS A 259 5.82 -2.45 -16.24
CA LYS A 259 5.81 -0.98 -16.50
C LYS A 259 6.74 -0.60 -17.64
N THR A 260 7.68 -1.49 -17.98
CA THR A 260 8.47 -1.46 -19.20
C THR A 260 8.31 -2.81 -19.89
N LYS A 261 8.54 -2.87 -21.21
CA LYS A 261 8.45 -4.13 -21.96
C LYS A 261 9.68 -4.99 -21.65
N PRO A 262 9.54 -6.22 -21.10
CA PRO A 262 10.67 -7.09 -20.82
C PRO A 262 11.21 -7.78 -22.08
N SER A 263 12.51 -8.12 -22.08
CA SER A 263 13.06 -9.13 -22.97
C SER A 263 12.80 -10.55 -22.44
N GLU A 264 13.01 -11.58 -23.24
CA GLU A 264 12.86 -12.97 -22.79
C GLU A 264 13.87 -13.32 -21.69
N GLU A 265 15.11 -12.80 -21.76
CA GLU A 265 16.11 -12.99 -20.71
C GLU A 265 15.68 -12.33 -19.39
N GLN A 266 15.04 -11.17 -19.44
CA GLN A 266 14.52 -10.49 -18.26
C GLN A 266 13.35 -11.24 -17.64
N LYS A 267 12.46 -11.80 -18.46
CA LYS A 267 11.37 -12.68 -17.97
C LYS A 267 11.94 -13.92 -17.29
N GLN A 268 12.87 -14.59 -17.93
CA GLN A 268 13.54 -15.77 -17.38
C GLN A 268 14.22 -15.44 -16.04
N ARG A 269 14.88 -14.28 -15.95
CA ARG A 269 15.54 -13.83 -14.71
C ARG A 269 14.57 -13.66 -13.55
N VAL A 270 13.34 -13.19 -13.79
CA VAL A 270 12.28 -13.10 -12.78
C VAL A 270 11.85 -14.48 -12.30
N ILE A 271 11.60 -15.41 -13.22
CA ILE A 271 11.21 -16.80 -12.92
C ILE A 271 12.30 -17.50 -12.09
N GLU A 272 13.56 -17.40 -12.50
CA GLU A 272 14.70 -17.98 -11.79
C GLU A 272 14.85 -17.43 -10.37
N PHE A 273 14.68 -16.12 -10.17
CA PHE A 273 14.78 -15.54 -8.84
C PHE A 273 13.60 -15.96 -7.95
N ALA A 274 12.39 -16.01 -8.50
CA ALA A 274 11.24 -16.55 -7.78
C ALA A 274 11.43 -18.03 -7.40
N SER A 275 11.97 -18.84 -8.32
CA SER A 275 12.33 -20.24 -8.06
C SER A 275 13.41 -20.36 -6.98
N LEU A 276 14.46 -19.52 -7.05
CA LEU A 276 15.50 -19.49 -6.03
C LEU A 276 14.92 -19.19 -4.64
N ILE A 277 13.98 -18.24 -4.51
CA ILE A 277 13.38 -17.87 -3.23
C ILE A 277 12.52 -19.02 -2.66
N HIS A 278 11.77 -19.75 -3.50
CA HIS A 278 10.72 -20.65 -3.03
C HIS A 278 11.03 -22.13 -3.18
N LYS A 279 12.03 -22.52 -3.99
CA LYS A 279 12.32 -23.92 -4.31
C LYS A 279 13.71 -24.37 -3.94
N SER A 280 14.67 -23.45 -3.77
CA SER A 280 16.05 -23.87 -3.45
C SER A 280 16.22 -24.20 -1.96
N GLU A 281 17.15 -25.06 -1.68
CA GLU A 281 17.68 -25.27 -0.33
C GLU A 281 18.42 -24.01 0.17
N ASP A 282 18.60 -23.86 1.49
CA ASP A 282 19.16 -22.65 2.07
C ASP A 282 20.60 -22.36 1.65
N ASP A 283 21.44 -23.40 1.55
CA ASP A 283 22.83 -23.26 1.08
C ASP A 283 22.88 -22.71 -0.36
N ALA A 284 22.03 -23.22 -1.25
CA ALA A 284 21.95 -22.76 -2.63
C ALA A 284 21.38 -21.33 -2.73
N PHE A 285 20.47 -20.96 -1.85
CA PHE A 285 19.97 -19.60 -1.75
C PHE A 285 21.07 -18.64 -1.30
N GLU A 286 21.78 -18.97 -0.22
CA GLU A 286 22.88 -18.16 0.30
C GLU A 286 23.99 -17.94 -0.74
N GLU A 287 24.37 -18.99 -1.50
CA GLU A 287 25.38 -18.91 -2.54
C GLU A 287 24.97 -17.98 -3.69
N LYS A 288 23.68 -17.98 -4.08
CA LYS A 288 23.23 -17.35 -5.33
C LYS A 288 22.49 -16.01 -5.16
N VAL A 289 21.93 -15.72 -3.99
CA VAL A 289 21.05 -14.54 -3.80
C VAL A 289 21.72 -13.22 -4.20
N GLU A 290 23.01 -13.06 -3.93
CA GLU A 290 23.76 -11.85 -4.27
C GLU A 290 24.00 -11.68 -5.80
N SER A 291 23.87 -12.76 -6.58
CA SER A 291 23.92 -12.67 -8.04
C SER A 291 22.62 -12.17 -8.66
N TYR A 292 21.48 -12.36 -7.98
CA TYR A 292 20.16 -11.89 -8.43
C TYR A 292 19.81 -10.52 -7.89
N ARG A 293 20.44 -10.09 -6.78
CA ARG A 293 19.97 -8.96 -6.02
C ARG A 293 21.12 -8.13 -5.47
N ASP A 294 20.93 -6.82 -5.49
CA ASP A 294 21.72 -5.91 -4.65
C ASP A 294 21.23 -6.05 -3.20
N VAL A 295 21.91 -6.91 -2.44
CA VAL A 295 21.50 -7.23 -1.08
C VAL A 295 21.62 -6.02 -0.16
N ASP A 296 22.66 -5.19 -0.28
CA ASP A 296 22.81 -4.00 0.55
C ASP A 296 21.69 -2.98 0.29
N GLN A 297 21.34 -2.74 -0.98
CA GLN A 297 20.21 -1.88 -1.34
C GLN A 297 18.90 -2.40 -0.72
N PHE A 298 18.69 -3.71 -0.74
CA PHE A 298 17.51 -4.30 -0.11
C PHE A 298 17.52 -4.18 1.41
N LEU A 299 18.62 -4.42 2.07
CA LEU A 299 18.71 -4.32 3.52
C LEU A 299 18.46 -2.88 3.98
N ARG A 300 18.96 -1.87 3.23
CA ARG A 300 18.63 -0.47 3.46
C ARG A 300 17.14 -0.17 3.23
N PHE A 301 16.57 -0.67 2.13
CA PHE A 301 15.14 -0.56 1.85
C PHE A 301 14.29 -1.20 2.95
N LEU A 302 14.68 -2.39 3.41
CA LEU A 302 14.02 -3.10 4.49
C LEU A 302 14.11 -2.31 5.81
N ALA A 303 15.30 -1.83 6.16
CA ALA A 303 15.54 -1.08 7.39
C ALA A 303 14.66 0.17 7.50
N VAL A 304 14.52 0.94 6.41
CA VAL A 304 13.64 2.13 6.41
C VAL A 304 12.17 1.73 6.55
N ASN A 305 11.69 0.71 5.82
CA ASN A 305 10.33 0.21 5.97
C ASN A 305 10.04 -0.25 7.40
N VAL A 306 11.00 -0.91 8.03
CA VAL A 306 10.90 -1.40 9.41
C VAL A 306 10.88 -0.25 10.41
N LEU A 307 11.74 0.75 10.27
CA LEU A 307 11.70 1.95 11.11
C LEU A 307 10.37 2.69 11.00
N LEU A 308 9.83 2.80 9.80
CA LEU A 308 8.52 3.39 9.54
C LEU A 308 7.35 2.50 9.96
N THR A 309 7.59 1.23 10.28
CA THR A 309 6.52 0.22 10.47
C THR A 309 5.48 0.31 9.34
N ASN A 310 5.97 0.32 8.10
CA ASN A 310 5.11 0.46 6.93
C ASN A 310 4.55 -0.90 6.53
N LEU A 311 3.42 -1.27 7.09
CA LEU A 311 2.77 -2.57 6.86
C LEU A 311 1.88 -2.57 5.61
N ASP A 312 1.55 -1.42 5.05
CA ASP A 312 0.88 -1.32 3.73
C ASP A 312 1.91 -1.32 2.59
N SER A 313 2.94 -2.11 2.73
CA SER A 313 4.06 -2.16 1.78
C SER A 313 4.57 -3.58 1.58
N PHE A 314 5.82 -3.67 1.17
CA PHE A 314 6.58 -4.91 1.07
C PHE A 314 6.50 -5.77 2.34
N LEU A 315 6.45 -5.17 3.54
CA LEU A 315 6.43 -5.90 4.82
C LEU A 315 5.13 -6.69 5.05
N GLY A 316 3.98 -6.08 4.77
CA GLY A 316 2.69 -6.68 5.08
C GLY A 316 2.11 -7.47 3.91
N GLY A 317 1.59 -6.78 2.91
CA GLY A 317 0.94 -7.41 1.75
C GLY A 317 1.84 -7.61 0.55
N SER A 318 3.12 -7.25 0.61
CA SER A 318 4.06 -7.23 -0.52
C SER A 318 3.56 -6.38 -1.69
N GLN A 319 2.85 -5.30 -1.38
CA GLN A 319 2.35 -4.29 -2.32
C GLN A 319 3.10 -2.97 -2.14
N ASN A 320 2.66 -1.93 -2.81
CA ASN A 320 3.16 -0.56 -2.66
C ASN A 320 4.69 -0.44 -2.73
N HIS A 321 5.26 -1.08 -3.74
CA HIS A 321 6.66 -0.94 -4.13
C HIS A 321 6.81 -1.21 -5.62
N TYR A 322 7.96 -0.83 -6.16
CA TYR A 322 8.39 -1.22 -7.50
C TYR A 322 9.60 -2.13 -7.39
N ILE A 323 9.74 -3.01 -8.38
CA ILE A 323 10.91 -3.87 -8.57
C ILE A 323 11.52 -3.52 -9.92
N TYR A 324 12.82 -3.29 -9.94
CA TYR A 324 13.57 -2.97 -11.13
C TYR A 324 14.72 -3.93 -11.34
N LEU A 325 14.73 -4.65 -12.45
CA LEU A 325 15.88 -5.40 -12.90
C LEU A 325 16.80 -4.46 -13.66
N GLU A 326 17.86 -4.03 -12.99
CA GLU A 326 18.84 -3.07 -13.50
C GLU A 326 19.70 -3.74 -14.58
N PRO A 327 19.84 -3.16 -15.79
CA PRO A 327 20.40 -3.86 -16.92
C PRO A 327 21.91 -4.10 -16.84
N ASP A 328 22.68 -3.21 -16.20
CA ASP A 328 24.15 -3.30 -16.16
C ASP A 328 24.62 -4.32 -15.12
N SER A 329 24.00 -4.35 -13.93
CA SER A 329 24.31 -5.32 -12.88
C SER A 329 23.53 -6.64 -13.01
N ASN A 330 22.43 -6.64 -13.76
CA ASN A 330 21.45 -7.72 -13.84
C ASN A 330 20.88 -8.14 -12.48
N LYS A 331 20.69 -7.15 -11.56
CA LYS A 331 20.21 -7.35 -10.20
C LYS A 331 18.90 -6.61 -9.94
N PHE A 332 18.08 -7.22 -9.10
CA PHE A 332 16.81 -6.61 -8.67
C PHE A 332 17.03 -5.52 -7.63
N GLN A 333 16.41 -4.36 -7.87
CA GLN A 333 16.35 -3.19 -7.02
C GLN A 333 14.91 -2.98 -6.55
N PHE A 334 14.71 -2.38 -5.36
CA PHE A 334 13.38 -2.14 -4.80
C PHE A 334 13.18 -0.65 -4.52
N PHE A 335 12.03 -0.11 -4.93
CA PHE A 335 11.68 1.30 -4.69
C PHE A 335 10.38 1.39 -3.90
N PRO A 336 10.30 2.29 -2.90
CA PRO A 336 9.06 2.52 -2.15
C PRO A 336 8.01 3.20 -3.03
N TRP A 337 6.74 2.93 -2.71
CA TRP A 337 5.59 3.56 -3.34
C TRP A 337 4.42 3.64 -2.36
N ASP A 338 3.61 4.73 -2.45
CA ASP A 338 2.36 4.89 -1.71
C ASP A 338 2.55 4.84 -0.19
N MET A 339 3.22 5.86 0.37
CA MET A 339 3.75 5.86 1.73
C MET A 339 2.85 6.57 2.76
N ASP A 340 1.60 6.91 2.40
CA ASP A 340 0.69 7.70 3.22
C ASP A 340 0.18 6.96 4.48
N ILE A 341 0.26 5.63 4.52
CA ILE A 341 -0.10 4.78 5.67
C ILE A 341 1.13 4.26 6.43
N SER A 342 2.28 4.91 6.29
CA SER A 342 3.49 4.64 7.06
C SER A 342 3.39 5.17 8.51
N PHE A 343 4.44 5.03 9.31
CA PHE A 343 4.49 5.38 10.74
C PHE A 343 3.49 4.59 11.59
N GLY A 344 3.31 3.31 11.24
CA GLY A 344 2.49 2.38 12.02
C GLY A 344 0.98 2.67 12.00
N VAL A 345 0.49 3.41 11.00
CA VAL A 345 -0.94 3.78 10.89
C VAL A 345 -1.77 2.67 10.26
N PHE A 346 -1.18 1.79 9.44
CA PHE A 346 -1.91 0.72 8.76
C PHE A 346 -2.80 -0.05 9.75
N PRO A 347 -4.14 -0.09 9.54
CA PRO A 347 -5.08 -0.50 10.60
C PRO A 347 -5.12 -2.01 10.85
N PHE A 348 -4.50 -2.79 9.97
CA PHE A 348 -4.46 -4.25 10.09
C PHE A 348 -3.16 -4.69 10.79
N ASN A 349 -3.11 -5.94 11.23
CA ASN A 349 -1.95 -6.55 11.86
C ASN A 349 -1.59 -5.91 13.22
N GLY A 350 -2.50 -5.97 14.17
CA GLY A 350 -2.26 -5.59 15.56
C GLY A 350 -2.73 -4.19 15.94
N THR A 351 -2.39 -3.80 17.15
CA THR A 351 -2.74 -2.52 17.76
C THR A 351 -1.69 -1.46 17.43
N PRO A 352 -1.97 -0.16 17.61
CA PRO A 352 -0.95 0.88 17.48
C PRO A 352 0.31 0.64 18.34
N GLU A 353 0.13 0.05 19.52
CA GLU A 353 1.25 -0.27 20.41
C GLU A 353 2.08 -1.43 19.86
N THR A 354 1.47 -2.54 19.44
CA THR A 354 2.17 -3.70 18.89
C THR A 354 2.89 -3.34 17.59
N ARG A 355 2.29 -2.48 16.75
CA ARG A 355 2.94 -1.97 15.54
C ARG A 355 4.19 -1.14 15.85
N ARG A 356 4.18 -0.28 16.87
CA ARG A 356 5.40 0.43 17.33
C ARG A 356 6.49 -0.50 17.85
N LYS A 357 6.10 -1.70 18.31
CA LYS A 357 7.01 -2.74 18.79
C LYS A 357 7.36 -3.80 17.73
N LEU A 358 7.01 -3.57 16.45
CA LEU A 358 7.25 -4.52 15.37
C LEU A 358 8.66 -5.11 15.44
N SER A 359 8.78 -6.44 15.32
CA SER A 359 10.05 -7.15 15.32
C SER A 359 10.96 -6.66 14.19
N ILE A 360 12.24 -6.42 14.49
CA ILE A 360 13.24 -6.12 13.46
C ILE A 360 13.71 -7.38 12.75
N ASP A 361 13.72 -8.51 13.42
CA ASP A 361 14.19 -9.79 12.89
C ASP A 361 13.12 -10.52 12.05
N HIS A 362 11.84 -10.30 12.37
CA HIS A 362 10.69 -10.87 11.67
C HIS A 362 9.67 -9.79 11.25
N PRO A 363 10.10 -8.76 10.51
CA PRO A 363 9.26 -7.57 10.29
C PRO A 363 8.06 -7.82 9.36
N GLY A 364 8.11 -8.86 8.53
CA GLY A 364 7.00 -9.31 7.70
C GLY A 364 6.24 -10.50 8.28
N GLY A 365 6.50 -10.88 9.54
CA GLY A 365 6.09 -12.16 10.11
C GLY A 365 6.93 -13.32 9.57
N LYS A 366 6.93 -14.47 10.26
CA LYS A 366 7.74 -15.64 9.87
C LYS A 366 7.36 -16.24 8.51
N GLY A 367 6.18 -15.90 7.98
CA GLY A 367 5.72 -16.35 6.67
C GLY A 367 6.28 -15.55 5.48
N HIS A 368 7.01 -14.46 5.69
CA HIS A 368 7.56 -13.64 4.61
C HIS A 368 8.86 -14.24 4.06
N THR A 369 8.76 -15.23 3.18
CA THR A 369 9.86 -16.09 2.72
C THR A 369 11.13 -15.33 2.33
N LEU A 370 11.04 -14.25 1.53
CA LEU A 370 12.23 -13.53 1.09
C LEU A 370 12.95 -12.82 2.24
N ILE A 371 12.23 -12.16 3.14
CA ILE A 371 12.83 -11.48 4.29
C ILE A 371 13.51 -12.52 5.21
N GLU A 372 12.77 -13.57 5.57
CA GLU A 372 13.27 -14.61 6.47
C GLU A 372 14.54 -15.26 5.91
N ARG A 373 14.53 -15.68 4.64
CA ARG A 373 15.71 -16.31 4.03
C ARG A 373 16.92 -15.38 3.95
N VAL A 374 16.71 -14.08 3.63
CA VAL A 374 17.82 -13.11 3.58
C VAL A 374 18.37 -12.83 4.97
N LEU A 375 17.50 -12.67 5.99
CA LEU A 375 17.94 -12.38 7.37
C LEU A 375 18.46 -13.63 8.11
N ASN A 376 18.17 -14.84 7.65
CA ASN A 376 18.77 -16.06 8.18
C ASN A 376 20.24 -16.23 7.79
N ILE A 377 20.74 -15.45 6.80
CA ILE A 377 22.15 -15.40 6.46
C ILE A 377 22.86 -14.46 7.46
N PRO A 378 23.76 -14.97 8.33
CA PRO A 378 24.32 -14.18 9.44
C PRO A 378 24.99 -12.86 9.02
N ARG A 379 25.72 -12.85 7.89
CA ARG A 379 26.37 -11.64 7.37
C ARG A 379 25.34 -10.58 6.92
N HIS A 380 24.22 -10.99 6.32
CA HIS A 380 23.16 -10.09 5.88
C HIS A 380 22.41 -9.52 7.09
N LYS A 381 22.07 -10.38 8.06
CA LYS A 381 21.44 -9.95 9.31
C LYS A 381 22.30 -8.91 10.04
N LYS A 382 23.61 -9.18 10.14
CA LYS A 382 24.54 -8.23 10.75
C LYS A 382 24.53 -6.87 10.01
N THR A 383 24.66 -6.88 8.69
CA THR A 383 24.64 -5.64 7.88
C THR A 383 23.32 -4.89 8.04
N TYR A 384 22.20 -5.60 8.10
CA TYR A 384 20.88 -5.02 8.34
C TYR A 384 20.78 -4.36 9.72
N HIS A 385 21.27 -5.01 10.78
CA HIS A 385 21.33 -4.44 12.13
C HIS A 385 22.26 -3.22 12.18
N ASP A 386 23.41 -3.27 11.49
CA ASP A 386 24.33 -2.12 11.37
C ASP A 386 23.64 -0.92 10.68
N HIS A 387 22.79 -1.16 9.66
CA HIS A 387 21.98 -0.09 9.06
C HIS A 387 20.94 0.46 10.02
N LEU A 388 20.22 -0.39 10.75
CA LEU A 388 19.26 0.07 11.76
C LEU A 388 19.92 0.92 12.84
N ASP A 389 21.05 0.48 13.39
CA ASP A 389 21.80 1.23 14.38
C ASP A 389 22.29 2.58 13.83
N THR A 390 22.87 2.58 12.63
CA THR A 390 23.28 3.80 11.93
C THR A 390 22.12 4.77 11.74
N TYR A 391 20.96 4.29 11.31
CA TYR A 391 19.79 5.13 11.06
C TYR A 391 19.17 5.68 12.33
N LEU A 392 19.16 4.92 13.43
CA LEU A 392 18.76 5.44 14.73
C LEU A 392 19.62 6.62 15.20
N ASN A 393 20.87 6.66 14.80
CA ASN A 393 21.84 7.70 15.20
C ASN A 393 22.01 8.80 14.12
N SER A 394 21.31 8.72 12.99
CA SER A 394 21.42 9.67 11.88
C SER A 394 20.07 10.10 11.31
N ILE A 395 19.57 9.40 10.28
CA ILE A 395 18.35 9.82 9.55
C ILE A 395 17.08 9.69 10.39
N PHE A 396 17.05 8.75 11.32
CA PHE A 396 15.93 8.52 12.25
C PHE A 396 16.28 8.94 13.68
N ALA A 397 17.29 9.80 13.87
CA ALA A 397 17.61 10.40 15.15
C ALA A 397 16.44 11.27 15.64
N GLU A 398 16.15 11.22 16.94
CA GLU A 398 14.93 11.82 17.50
C GLU A 398 14.84 13.33 17.25
N ASP A 399 15.92 14.04 17.52
CA ASP A 399 16.04 15.48 17.31
C ASP A 399 15.87 15.86 15.83
N LYS A 400 16.51 15.11 14.94
CA LYS A 400 16.40 15.33 13.49
C LYS A 400 14.97 15.10 12.99
N MET A 401 14.36 13.97 13.39
CA MET A 401 12.97 13.67 13.02
C MET A 401 12.01 14.73 13.55
N TYR A 402 12.19 15.17 14.79
CA TYR A 402 11.37 16.21 15.38
C TYR A 402 11.48 17.52 14.62
N GLN A 403 12.69 17.94 14.28
CA GLN A 403 12.92 19.15 13.47
C GLN A 403 12.24 19.05 12.10
N GLN A 404 12.33 17.90 11.43
CA GLN A 404 11.68 17.70 10.14
C GLN A 404 10.14 17.73 10.27
N ILE A 405 9.59 17.04 11.27
CA ILE A 405 8.14 17.02 11.55
C ILE A 405 7.63 18.45 11.82
N GLU A 406 8.35 19.23 12.64
CA GLU A 406 7.99 20.62 12.93
C GLU A 406 8.10 21.52 11.70
N LYS A 407 9.19 21.39 10.94
CA LYS A 407 9.39 22.16 9.70
C LYS A 407 8.24 21.93 8.72
N VAL A 408 7.95 20.67 8.42
CA VAL A 408 6.88 20.31 7.48
C VAL A 408 5.50 20.68 8.03
N GLY A 409 5.22 20.39 9.29
CA GLY A 409 3.96 20.76 9.95
C GLY A 409 3.71 22.27 9.93
N LYS A 410 4.72 23.08 10.20
CA LYS A 410 4.65 24.54 10.11
C LYS A 410 4.39 25.01 8.67
N PHE A 411 5.01 24.35 7.69
CA PHE A 411 4.85 24.68 6.27
C PHE A 411 3.43 24.36 5.77
N VAL A 412 2.89 23.16 6.06
CA VAL A 412 1.58 22.75 5.54
C VAL A 412 0.40 23.38 6.29
N ARG A 413 0.56 23.76 7.56
CA ARG A 413 -0.50 24.28 8.43
C ARG A 413 -1.35 25.40 7.84
N PRO A 414 -0.82 26.46 7.23
CA PRO A 414 -1.64 27.52 6.63
C PRO A 414 -2.45 27.04 5.42
N MET A 415 -2.01 25.98 4.75
CA MET A 415 -2.59 25.47 3.51
C MET A 415 -3.59 24.33 3.73
N VAL A 416 -3.39 23.51 4.75
CA VAL A 416 -4.24 22.33 5.04
C VAL A 416 -5.71 22.70 5.25
N LYS A 417 -5.98 23.94 5.65
CA LYS A 417 -7.34 24.47 5.82
C LYS A 417 -8.19 24.40 4.55
N ILE A 418 -7.56 24.40 3.38
CA ILE A 418 -8.24 24.24 2.08
C ILE A 418 -8.98 22.89 2.02
N ASN A 419 -8.47 21.87 2.73
CA ASN A 419 -9.06 20.53 2.79
C ASN A 419 -10.19 20.39 3.82
N GLY A 420 -10.57 21.50 4.49
CA GLY A 420 -11.65 21.55 5.45
C GLY A 420 -11.22 21.30 6.91
N PRO A 421 -12.17 21.41 7.86
CA PRO A 421 -11.89 21.34 9.30
C PRO A 421 -11.23 20.02 9.72
N LYS A 422 -11.73 18.88 9.24
CA LYS A 422 -11.18 17.55 9.56
C LYS A 422 -9.68 17.41 9.23
N ALA A 423 -9.21 18.07 8.17
CA ALA A 423 -7.80 18.05 7.81
C ALA A 423 -6.94 18.87 8.78
N THR A 424 -7.47 19.98 9.30
CA THR A 424 -6.79 20.78 10.33
C THR A 424 -6.70 20.01 11.65
N ASP A 425 -7.81 19.39 12.08
CA ASP A 425 -7.84 18.55 13.29
C ASP A 425 -6.91 17.34 13.15
N GLY A 426 -6.88 16.72 11.98
CA GLY A 426 -5.96 15.62 11.66
C GLY A 426 -4.49 16.03 11.72
N LEU A 427 -4.14 17.23 11.20
CA LEU A 427 -2.79 17.77 11.36
C LEU A 427 -2.43 18.03 12.82
N ASP A 428 -3.35 18.60 13.60
CA ASP A 428 -3.13 18.85 15.03
C ASP A 428 -2.94 17.55 15.81
N GLY A 429 -3.71 16.51 15.51
CA GLY A 429 -3.52 15.17 16.09
C GLY A 429 -2.18 14.55 15.74
N VAL A 430 -1.74 14.69 14.50
CA VAL A 430 -0.42 14.17 14.04
C VAL A 430 0.76 14.93 14.66
N LEU A 431 0.60 16.22 14.92
CA LEU A 431 1.63 17.07 15.54
C LEU A 431 1.59 17.07 17.08
N ALA A 432 0.61 16.41 17.70
CA ALA A 432 0.52 16.30 19.15
C ALA A 432 1.74 15.54 19.73
N ASP A 433 2.10 15.84 20.98
CA ASP A 433 3.23 15.17 21.64
C ASP A 433 2.90 13.74 22.08
N SER A 434 1.60 13.44 22.30
CA SER A 434 1.13 12.11 22.70
C SER A 434 -0.29 11.87 22.17
N PRO A 435 -0.69 10.61 21.98
CA PRO A 435 -2.06 10.29 21.58
C PRO A 435 -3.03 10.62 22.72
N LYS A 436 -4.13 11.32 22.40
CA LYS A 436 -5.25 11.55 23.33
C LYS A 436 -6.21 10.38 23.36
N TRP A 437 -6.32 9.68 22.23
CA TRP A 437 -7.17 8.51 22.02
C TRP A 437 -6.36 7.37 21.43
N TYR A 438 -6.82 6.16 21.64
CA TYR A 438 -6.13 4.94 21.15
C TYR A 438 -5.83 4.94 19.64
N GLU A 439 -6.70 5.56 18.84
CA GLU A 439 -6.56 5.60 17.37
C GLU A 439 -5.70 6.76 16.84
N GLU A 440 -5.22 7.65 17.72
CA GLU A 440 -4.33 8.72 17.30
C GLU A 440 -2.89 8.24 17.11
N HIS A 441 -2.25 8.74 16.08
CA HIS A 441 -0.89 8.38 15.70
C HIS A 441 0.01 9.62 15.57
N PRO A 442 0.36 10.31 16.67
CA PRO A 442 1.28 11.44 16.64
C PRO A 442 2.66 11.00 16.18
N LEU A 443 3.24 11.75 15.23
CA LEU A 443 4.52 11.38 14.61
C LEU A 443 5.68 11.38 15.60
N LYS A 444 5.82 12.41 16.45
CA LYS A 444 6.88 12.49 17.45
C LYS A 444 6.80 11.31 18.43
N TYR A 445 5.60 11.03 18.95
CA TYR A 445 5.39 9.90 19.85
C TYR A 445 5.73 8.56 19.18
N PHE A 446 5.34 8.38 17.92
CA PHE A 446 5.72 7.20 17.15
C PHE A 446 7.24 7.08 17.06
N VAL A 447 7.94 8.14 16.66
CA VAL A 447 9.40 8.14 16.51
C VAL A 447 10.07 7.73 17.82
N THR A 448 9.75 8.38 18.95
CA THR A 448 10.33 8.02 20.26
C THR A 448 10.08 6.55 20.59
N LYS A 449 8.82 6.09 20.52
CA LYS A 449 8.47 4.71 20.91
C LYS A 449 9.05 3.66 19.97
N ARG A 450 9.12 3.95 18.67
CA ARG A 450 9.75 3.06 17.70
C ARG A 450 11.27 2.97 17.93
N ARG A 451 11.93 4.08 18.15
CA ARG A 451 13.36 4.13 18.47
C ARG A 451 13.71 3.33 19.73
N GLU A 452 12.96 3.55 20.83
CA GLU A 452 13.08 2.77 22.08
C GLU A 452 12.96 1.26 21.80
N SER A 453 11.94 0.87 21.04
CA SER A 453 11.70 -0.54 20.71
C SER A 453 12.84 -1.15 19.88
N VAL A 454 13.28 -0.45 18.82
CA VAL A 454 14.34 -0.95 17.94
C VAL A 454 15.67 -1.04 18.69
N ARG A 455 16.00 -0.05 19.53
CA ARG A 455 17.21 -0.08 20.36
C ARG A 455 17.23 -1.31 21.26
N ARG A 456 16.16 -1.56 22.01
CA ARG A 456 16.06 -2.72 22.90
C ARG A 456 16.16 -4.06 22.15
N GLN A 457 15.69 -4.10 20.90
CA GLN A 457 15.82 -5.30 20.06
C GLN A 457 17.27 -5.49 19.58
N LEU A 458 17.96 -4.42 19.15
CA LEU A 458 19.38 -4.46 18.77
C LEU A 458 20.27 -4.87 19.96
N ASP A 459 19.92 -4.42 21.18
CA ASP A 459 20.64 -4.75 22.40
C ASP A 459 20.29 -6.16 22.95
N GLY A 460 19.41 -6.88 22.29
CA GLY A 460 18.99 -8.24 22.69
C GLY A 460 18.05 -8.30 23.89
N GLU A 461 17.48 -7.17 24.31
CA GLU A 461 16.56 -7.08 25.45
C GLU A 461 15.09 -7.40 25.10
N SER A 462 14.77 -7.50 23.81
CA SER A 462 13.42 -7.74 23.32
C SER A 462 13.46 -8.36 21.92
N GLU A 463 12.57 -9.28 21.61
CA GLU A 463 12.35 -9.80 20.25
C GLU A 463 11.41 -8.92 19.42
N GLY A 464 10.79 -7.90 20.05
CA GLY A 464 9.75 -7.12 19.42
C GLY A 464 8.43 -7.88 19.28
N HIS A 465 7.48 -7.30 18.56
CA HIS A 465 6.21 -7.93 18.24
C HIS A 465 6.30 -8.57 16.85
N ILE A 466 6.20 -9.88 16.80
CA ILE A 466 6.12 -10.62 15.54
C ILE A 466 4.66 -10.58 15.08
N LEU A 467 4.44 -10.18 13.83
CA LEU A 467 3.11 -10.26 13.22
C LEU A 467 2.67 -11.71 13.21
N HIS A 468 1.43 -11.97 13.64
CA HIS A 468 0.90 -13.32 13.67
C HIS A 468 1.00 -13.96 12.28
N ASP A 469 1.58 -15.13 12.33
CA ASP A 469 1.90 -15.95 11.18
C ASP A 469 0.69 -16.51 10.48
N PRO A 470 1.07 -17.13 9.41
CA PRO A 470 0.64 -16.91 8.04
C PRO A 470 -0.87 -16.93 7.97
N PRO A 471 -1.46 -16.63 6.81
CA PRO A 471 -2.90 -16.78 6.69
C PRO A 471 -3.26 -18.15 7.26
N PRO A 472 -4.25 -18.21 8.17
CA PRO A 472 -4.60 -19.42 8.89
C PRO A 472 -4.61 -20.60 7.93
N ASN A 473 -4.17 -21.77 8.37
CA ASN A 473 -4.22 -23.01 7.59
C ASN A 473 -5.67 -23.19 7.08
N TRP A 474 -5.95 -22.67 5.91
CA TRP A 474 -7.31 -22.61 5.36
C TRP A 474 -7.99 -23.97 5.29
N PRO A 475 -7.28 -25.09 4.99
CA PRO A 475 -7.85 -26.42 5.15
C PRO A 475 -8.36 -26.67 6.57
N GLU A 476 -7.65 -26.17 7.58
CA GLU A 476 -8.04 -26.32 8.98
C GLU A 476 -9.24 -25.43 9.33
N ILE A 477 -9.24 -24.16 8.91
CA ILE A 477 -10.40 -23.25 9.10
C ILE A 477 -11.62 -23.76 8.36
N ILE A 478 -11.47 -24.23 7.12
CA ILE A 478 -12.57 -24.81 6.35
C ILE A 478 -13.07 -26.06 7.08
N GLY A 479 -12.16 -26.91 7.58
CA GLY A 479 -12.50 -28.07 8.40
C GLY A 479 -13.29 -27.68 9.64
N TRP A 480 -12.82 -26.71 10.41
CA TRP A 480 -13.51 -26.18 11.59
C TRP A 480 -14.85 -25.52 11.24
N SER A 481 -14.93 -24.80 10.12
CA SER A 481 -16.17 -24.18 9.64
C SER A 481 -17.19 -25.25 9.26
N ILE A 482 -16.80 -26.29 8.51
CA ILE A 482 -17.66 -27.40 8.16
C ILE A 482 -18.13 -28.12 9.43
N ALA A 483 -17.24 -28.38 10.38
CA ALA A 483 -17.59 -28.99 11.66
C ALA A 483 -18.59 -28.11 12.43
N PHE A 484 -18.36 -26.80 12.50
CA PHE A 484 -19.28 -25.84 13.14
C PHE A 484 -20.67 -25.87 12.53
N PHE A 485 -20.77 -25.71 11.19
CA PHE A 485 -22.05 -25.74 10.50
C PHE A 485 -22.74 -27.08 10.60
N SER A 486 -22.00 -28.18 10.60
CA SER A 486 -22.54 -29.52 10.80
C SER A 486 -23.13 -29.71 12.20
N VAL A 487 -22.44 -29.26 13.23
CA VAL A 487 -22.94 -29.29 14.61
C VAL A 487 -24.16 -28.38 14.77
N LEU A 488 -24.13 -27.18 14.15
CA LEU A 488 -25.27 -26.26 14.16
C LEU A 488 -26.50 -26.89 13.50
N LEU A 489 -26.33 -27.53 12.34
CA LEU A 489 -27.38 -28.20 11.60
C LEU A 489 -27.99 -29.37 12.40
N LEU A 490 -27.14 -30.20 13.01
CA LEU A 490 -27.59 -31.30 13.86
C LEU A 490 -28.39 -30.80 15.07
N ASN A 491 -27.94 -29.70 15.69
CA ASN A 491 -28.68 -29.07 16.81
C ASN A 491 -30.04 -28.52 16.34
N LEU A 492 -30.09 -27.90 15.15
CA LEU A 492 -31.32 -27.39 14.55
C LEU A 492 -32.31 -28.54 14.25
N VAL A 493 -31.83 -29.65 13.68
CA VAL A 493 -32.64 -30.85 13.44
C VAL A 493 -33.16 -31.43 14.75
N GLY A 494 -32.30 -31.54 15.78
CA GLY A 494 -32.69 -31.98 17.12
C GLY A 494 -33.73 -31.11 17.76
N TRP A 495 -33.59 -29.80 17.61
CA TRP A 495 -34.55 -28.81 18.12
C TRP A 495 -35.93 -28.93 17.41
N ILE A 496 -35.96 -28.95 16.08
CA ILE A 496 -37.20 -29.14 15.30
C ILE A 496 -37.85 -30.48 15.69
N TRP A 497 -37.09 -31.55 15.77
CA TRP A 497 -37.58 -32.85 16.18
C TRP A 497 -38.17 -32.82 17.60
N GLY A 498 -37.50 -32.17 18.55
CA GLY A 498 -37.97 -31.95 19.91
C GLY A 498 -39.31 -31.21 19.94
N ILE A 499 -39.48 -30.16 19.15
CA ILE A 499 -40.73 -29.42 19.02
C ILE A 499 -41.86 -30.34 18.50
N VAL A 500 -41.63 -31.08 17.42
CA VAL A 500 -42.61 -31.97 16.83
C VAL A 500 -43.03 -33.05 17.81
N VAL A 501 -42.08 -33.69 18.50
CA VAL A 501 -42.35 -34.74 19.52
C VAL A 501 -43.08 -34.14 20.72
N GLY A 502 -42.69 -32.93 21.17
CA GLY A 502 -43.34 -32.24 22.27
C GLY A 502 -44.81 -31.94 21.98
N PHE A 503 -45.14 -31.40 20.78
CA PHE A 503 -46.51 -31.12 20.37
C PHE A 503 -47.37 -32.39 20.22
N ARG A 504 -46.77 -33.54 19.83
CA ARG A 504 -47.48 -34.82 19.83
C ARG A 504 -47.87 -35.28 21.23
N GLY A 505 -47.15 -34.87 22.26
CA GLY A 505 -47.47 -35.20 23.63
C GLY A 505 -48.42 -34.21 24.33
N SER A 506 -48.16 -32.94 24.20
CA SER A 506 -49.03 -31.85 24.68
C SER A 506 -48.59 -30.50 24.11
N THR A 507 -49.52 -29.55 24.00
CA THR A 507 -49.22 -28.17 23.57
C THR A 507 -48.18 -27.50 24.46
N LEU A 508 -48.25 -27.73 25.78
CA LEU A 508 -47.31 -27.15 26.76
C LEU A 508 -45.87 -27.63 26.47
N TRP A 509 -45.64 -28.95 26.26
CA TRP A 509 -44.32 -29.46 25.99
C TRP A 509 -43.80 -29.04 24.61
N GLY A 510 -44.65 -28.89 23.63
CA GLY A 510 -44.29 -28.31 22.35
C GLY A 510 -43.78 -26.89 22.48
N CYS A 511 -44.48 -26.03 23.23
CA CYS A 511 -44.07 -24.66 23.52
C CYS A 511 -42.77 -24.62 24.35
N LEU A 512 -42.61 -25.45 25.37
CA LEU A 512 -41.38 -25.52 26.17
C LEU A 512 -40.17 -25.90 25.32
N ASN A 513 -40.33 -26.80 24.36
CA ASN A 513 -39.24 -27.20 23.46
C ASN A 513 -38.83 -26.09 22.50
N ILE A 514 -39.71 -25.12 22.17
CA ILE A 514 -39.36 -23.93 21.39
C ILE A 514 -38.36 -23.05 22.17
N PHE A 515 -38.64 -22.80 23.45
CA PHE A 515 -37.91 -21.78 24.23
C PHE A 515 -36.75 -22.33 25.06
N PHE A 516 -36.79 -23.61 25.44
CA PHE A 516 -35.84 -24.22 26.38
C PHE A 516 -35.06 -25.40 25.80
N SER A 517 -34.84 -25.43 24.50
CA SER A 517 -33.96 -26.43 23.89
C SER A 517 -32.49 -26.15 24.30
N PRO A 518 -31.66 -27.19 24.58
CA PRO A 518 -31.97 -28.62 24.47
C PRO A 518 -32.54 -29.28 25.74
N LEU A 519 -32.72 -28.50 26.82
CA LEU A 519 -33.12 -29.06 28.12
C LEU A 519 -34.54 -29.64 28.11
N ALA A 520 -35.52 -28.95 27.52
CA ALA A 520 -36.90 -29.38 27.51
C ALA A 520 -37.12 -30.71 26.73
N PRO A 521 -36.53 -30.93 25.54
CA PRO A 521 -36.58 -32.25 24.88
C PRO A 521 -35.96 -33.36 25.68
N ALA A 522 -34.85 -33.07 26.39
CA ALA A 522 -34.20 -34.08 27.26
C ALA A 522 -35.09 -34.46 28.45
N ILE A 523 -35.65 -33.46 29.16
CA ILE A 523 -36.56 -33.73 30.31
C ILE A 523 -37.81 -34.47 29.82
N TYR A 524 -38.41 -34.04 28.74
CA TYR A 524 -39.61 -34.67 28.19
C TYR A 524 -39.37 -36.13 27.80
N GLY A 525 -38.29 -36.41 27.06
CA GLY A 525 -37.97 -37.74 26.58
C GLY A 525 -37.45 -38.69 27.64
N PHE A 526 -36.67 -38.23 28.61
CA PHE A 526 -36.09 -39.10 29.66
C PHE A 526 -37.00 -39.30 30.87
N ALA A 527 -37.70 -38.22 31.29
CA ALA A 527 -38.41 -38.26 32.56
C ALA A 527 -39.93 -38.39 32.41
N ILE A 528 -40.54 -37.92 31.33
CA ILE A 528 -42.00 -37.79 31.20
C ILE A 528 -42.62 -38.76 30.22
N ARG A 529 -42.11 -38.83 28.99
CA ARG A 529 -42.68 -39.68 27.92
C ARG A 529 -41.59 -40.50 27.24
N ARG A 530 -41.03 -41.43 27.98
CA ARG A 530 -39.96 -42.30 27.54
C ARG A 530 -40.30 -43.15 26.31
N ASP A 531 -41.57 -43.50 26.15
CA ASP A 531 -42.09 -44.22 25.02
C ASP A 531 -42.11 -43.44 23.70
N GLN A 532 -42.27 -42.11 23.76
CA GLN A 532 -42.44 -41.25 22.59
C GLN A 532 -41.26 -40.31 22.33
N GLY A 533 -40.56 -39.89 23.40
CA GLY A 533 -39.52 -38.84 23.35
C GLY A 533 -38.10 -39.34 23.54
N PHE A 534 -37.91 -40.60 23.95
CA PHE A 534 -36.58 -41.08 24.40
C PHE A 534 -35.49 -40.97 23.33
N ARG A 535 -35.76 -41.31 22.08
CA ARG A 535 -34.79 -41.20 20.97
C ARG A 535 -34.46 -39.73 20.66
N CYS A 536 -35.46 -38.85 20.70
CA CYS A 536 -35.25 -37.43 20.53
C CYS A 536 -34.42 -36.83 21.68
N ALA A 537 -34.69 -37.24 22.91
CA ALA A 537 -33.92 -36.81 24.10
C ALA A 537 -32.45 -37.24 24.02
N ILE A 538 -32.17 -38.48 23.62
CA ILE A 538 -30.80 -38.96 23.39
C ILE A 538 -30.12 -38.12 22.31
N PHE A 539 -30.77 -37.90 21.18
CA PHE A 539 -30.20 -37.15 20.09
C PHE A 539 -29.92 -35.66 20.48
N ALA A 540 -30.88 -35.00 21.12
CA ALA A 540 -30.71 -33.63 21.59
C ALA A 540 -29.56 -33.50 22.60
N THR A 541 -29.45 -34.44 23.54
CA THR A 541 -28.36 -34.45 24.51
C THR A 541 -27.01 -34.67 23.84
N PHE A 542 -26.96 -35.58 22.88
CA PHE A 542 -25.73 -35.88 22.14
C PHE A 542 -25.25 -34.66 21.33
N CYS A 543 -26.18 -33.98 20.66
CA CYS A 543 -25.90 -32.74 19.92
C CYS A 543 -25.39 -31.62 20.85
N PHE A 544 -25.97 -31.47 22.05
CA PHE A 544 -25.55 -30.47 23.03
C PHE A 544 -24.15 -30.75 23.58
N ILE A 545 -23.87 -32.01 23.90
CA ILE A 545 -22.50 -32.42 24.34
C ILE A 545 -21.52 -32.18 23.20
N GLY A 546 -21.87 -32.52 21.96
CA GLY A 546 -21.04 -32.22 20.78
C GLY A 546 -20.73 -30.74 20.61
N TRP A 547 -21.71 -29.89 20.88
CA TRP A 547 -21.54 -28.44 20.90
C TRP A 547 -20.54 -27.96 21.97
N ILE A 548 -20.67 -28.46 23.21
CA ILE A 548 -19.75 -28.10 24.30
C ILE A 548 -18.32 -28.56 23.97
N VAL A 549 -18.14 -29.77 23.46
CA VAL A 549 -16.83 -30.32 23.07
C VAL A 549 -16.24 -29.48 21.92
N PHE A 550 -17.06 -29.13 20.94
CA PHE A 550 -16.63 -28.27 19.83
C PHE A 550 -16.15 -26.90 20.32
N VAL A 551 -16.94 -26.21 21.17
CA VAL A 551 -16.56 -24.90 21.73
C VAL A 551 -15.28 -25.00 22.54
N ALA A 552 -15.13 -26.05 23.37
CA ALA A 552 -13.91 -26.27 24.15
C ALA A 552 -12.68 -26.52 23.26
N ALA A 553 -12.84 -27.26 22.16
CA ALA A 553 -11.75 -27.52 21.21
C ALA A 553 -11.36 -26.22 20.46
N VAL A 554 -12.34 -25.40 20.03
CA VAL A 554 -12.07 -24.10 19.40
C VAL A 554 -11.34 -23.17 20.37
N VAL A 555 -11.79 -23.07 21.63
CA VAL A 555 -11.12 -22.22 22.63
C VAL A 555 -9.68 -22.71 22.87
N ALA A 556 -9.46 -24.02 22.97
CA ALA A 556 -8.12 -24.57 23.16
C ALA A 556 -7.18 -24.38 21.96
N GLN A 557 -7.73 -24.27 20.75
CA GLN A 557 -6.96 -24.05 19.53
C GLN A 557 -6.54 -22.57 19.33
N PHE A 558 -7.35 -21.64 19.87
CA PHE A 558 -7.14 -20.20 19.67
C PHE A 558 -6.75 -19.45 20.96
N SER A 559 -6.55 -20.15 22.08
CA SER A 559 -5.92 -19.63 23.30
C SER A 559 -4.41 -19.85 23.30
#